data_7135f241f9e2b49c5cf539739ca91781
#
_entry.id   7135f241f9e2b49c5cf539739ca91781
#
_cell.length_a   1.000
_cell.length_b   1.000
_cell.length_c   1.000
_cell.angle_alpha   90.00
_cell.angle_beta   90.00
_cell.angle_gamma   90.00
#
_symmetry.space_group_name_H-M   'P 1'
#
loop_
_entity.id
_entity.type
_entity.pdbx_description
1 polymer ?
#
loop_
_entity_poly.entity_id
_entity_poly.type
_entity_poly.pdbx_seq_one_letter_code
_entity_poly.pdbx_strand_id
1 'polypeptide(L)'
;MRHFLITYKENKRNGVGIVMHRKISISKPTGDIGLDAKAAVGIFISSTGNLKKNEIIEIQEVDENNEPIGEVIKPMDSTSIVPTGR
;
A
#
# COMPACT_ATOMS: atom_id res chain seq x y z
N MET A 1 -11.65 -6.66 -12.03
CA MET A 1 -10.43 -5.98 -11.61
C MET A 1 -10.63 -5.38 -10.24
N ARG A 2 -9.60 -5.43 -9.42
CA ARG A 2 -9.68 -4.92 -8.04
C ARG A 2 -8.68 -3.78 -7.88
N HIS A 3 -9.10 -2.68 -7.27
CA HIS A 3 -8.27 -1.50 -7.16
C HIS A 3 -7.95 -1.19 -5.71
N PHE A 4 -6.71 -0.75 -5.49
CA PHE A 4 -6.29 -0.34 -4.15
C PHE A 4 -5.63 1.03 -4.24
N LEU A 5 -5.94 1.88 -3.28
CA LEU A 5 -5.26 3.17 -3.16
C LEU A 5 -4.24 3.03 -2.05
N ILE A 6 -2.99 3.20 -2.39
CA ILE A 6 -1.91 3.09 -1.43
C ILE A 6 -1.50 4.50 -1.02
N THR A 7 -1.57 4.78 0.27
CA THR A 7 -1.12 6.04 0.82
C THR A 7 0.26 5.79 1.39
N TYR A 8 1.23 6.57 0.96
CA TYR A 8 2.60 6.37 1.38
C TYR A 8 3.29 7.71 1.60
N LYS A 9 4.37 7.66 2.34
CA LYS A 9 5.18 8.83 2.61
C LYS A 9 6.49 8.65 1.89
N GLU A 10 6.84 9.61 1.04
CA GLU A 10 8.10 9.58 0.35
C GLU A 10 9.06 10.45 1.12
N ASN A 11 10.17 9.90 1.57
CA ASN A 11 11.15 10.63 2.36
C ASN A 11 12.19 11.24 1.45
N LYS A 12 12.32 12.56 1.52
CA LYS A 12 13.28 13.27 0.71
C LYS A 12 14.64 13.33 1.41
N ARG A 13 15.67 13.62 0.63
CA ARG A 13 17.02 13.71 1.15
C ARG A 13 17.15 14.65 2.31
N ASN A 14 16.43 15.74 2.28
CA ASN A 14 16.54 16.75 3.32
C ASN A 14 15.74 16.43 4.57
N GLY A 15 15.21 15.22 4.66
CA GLY A 15 14.45 14.82 5.82
C GLY A 15 12.98 15.16 5.79
N VAL A 16 12.53 15.80 4.74
CA VAL A 16 11.13 16.16 4.60
C VAL A 16 10.36 14.98 4.00
N GLY A 17 9.26 14.59 4.61
CA GLY A 17 8.41 13.55 4.07
C GLY A 17 7.20 14.16 3.40
N ILE A 18 6.79 13.58 2.29
CA ILE A 18 5.61 14.01 1.56
C ILE A 18 4.64 12.84 1.46
N VAL A 19 3.41 13.05 1.89
CA VAL A 19 2.39 12.00 1.81
C VAL A 19 1.78 12.02 0.42
N MET A 20 1.75 10.86 -0.20
CA MET A 20 1.26 10.71 -1.56
C MET A 20 0.33 9.51 -1.66
N HIS A 21 -0.41 9.45 -2.72
CA HIS A 21 -1.35 8.35 -2.97
C HIS A 21 -1.10 7.77 -4.35
N ARG A 22 -1.23 6.46 -4.47
CA ARG A 22 -1.13 5.81 -5.76
C ARG A 22 -2.17 4.71 -5.88
N LYS A 23 -2.89 4.69 -7.01
CA LYS A 23 -3.88 3.66 -7.27
C LYS A 23 -3.21 2.49 -7.99
N ILE A 24 -3.38 1.30 -7.46
CA ILE A 24 -2.86 0.08 -8.06
C ILE A 24 -4.04 -0.82 -8.41
N SER A 25 -4.06 -1.34 -9.62
CA SER A 25 -5.14 -2.21 -10.09
C SER A 25 -4.64 -3.63 -10.27
N ILE A 26 -5.39 -4.59 -9.76
CA ILE A 26 -5.07 -6.01 -9.87
C ILE A 26 -6.00 -6.61 -10.91
N SER A 27 -5.45 -7.09 -12.01
CA SER A 27 -6.25 -7.63 -13.09
C SER A 27 -6.85 -8.99 -12.78
N LYS A 28 -6.20 -9.78 -11.96
CA LYS A 28 -6.68 -11.09 -11.60
C LYS A 28 -6.69 -11.25 -10.09
N PRO A 29 -7.67 -10.64 -9.41
CA PRO A 29 -7.73 -10.73 -7.97
C PRO A 29 -8.10 -12.13 -7.51
N THR A 30 -7.62 -12.51 -6.34
CA THR A 30 -7.89 -13.82 -5.78
C THR A 30 -9.22 -13.87 -5.05
N GLY A 31 -9.74 -12.72 -4.66
CA GLY A 31 -10.94 -12.67 -3.83
C GLY A 31 -10.59 -12.53 -2.35
N ASP A 32 -9.36 -12.76 -1.98
CA ASP A 32 -8.91 -12.62 -0.60
C ASP A 32 -8.30 -11.23 -0.45
N ILE A 33 -8.87 -10.40 0.40
CA ILE A 33 -8.43 -9.02 0.53
C ILE A 33 -6.97 -8.93 0.97
N GLY A 34 -6.54 -9.80 1.86
CA GLY A 34 -5.16 -9.78 2.33
C GLY A 34 -4.16 -10.11 1.25
N LEU A 35 -4.45 -11.14 0.46
CA LEU A 35 -3.56 -11.54 -0.63
C LEU A 35 -3.55 -10.50 -1.73
N ASP A 36 -4.70 -9.95 -2.06
CA ASP A 36 -4.77 -8.94 -3.11
C ASP A 36 -4.09 -7.65 -2.69
N ALA A 37 -4.20 -7.26 -1.42
CA ALA A 37 -3.48 -6.10 -0.91
C ALA A 37 -1.97 -6.31 -0.97
N LYS A 38 -1.50 -7.51 -0.65
CA LYS A 38 -0.07 -7.81 -0.76
C LYS A 38 0.39 -7.74 -2.21
N ALA A 39 -0.44 -8.20 -3.13
CA ALA A 39 -0.11 -8.12 -4.55
C ALA A 39 -0.01 -6.65 -4.98
N ALA A 40 -0.93 -5.81 -4.49
CA ALA A 40 -0.90 -4.39 -4.82
C ALA A 40 0.38 -3.75 -4.30
N VAL A 41 0.80 -4.10 -3.08
CA VAL A 41 2.05 -3.58 -2.51
C VAL A 41 3.23 -4.02 -3.36
N GLY A 42 3.23 -5.27 -3.81
CA GLY A 42 4.31 -5.77 -4.66
C GLY A 42 4.41 -5.01 -5.97
N ILE A 43 3.28 -4.70 -6.58
CA ILE A 43 3.26 -3.93 -7.80
C ILE A 43 3.75 -2.50 -7.53
N PHE A 44 3.32 -1.92 -6.43
CA PHE A 44 3.73 -0.58 -6.04
C PHE A 44 5.25 -0.51 -5.87
N ILE A 45 5.82 -1.46 -5.13
CA ILE A 45 7.25 -1.51 -4.90
C ILE A 45 8.01 -1.66 -6.20
N SER A 46 7.53 -2.53 -7.09
CA SER A 46 8.18 -2.74 -8.38
C SER A 46 8.15 -1.47 -9.22
N SER A 47 7.06 -0.72 -9.14
CA SER A 47 6.95 0.47 -9.98
C SER A 47 7.75 1.65 -9.44
N THR A 48 7.94 1.73 -8.13
CA THR A 48 8.70 2.83 -7.55
C THR A 48 10.19 2.54 -7.50
N GLY A 49 10.53 1.27 -7.48
CA GLY A 49 11.93 0.86 -7.50
C GLY A 49 12.72 1.16 -6.25
N ASN A 50 12.14 1.73 -5.25
CA ASN A 50 12.90 2.08 -4.06
C ASN A 50 12.08 2.01 -2.79
N LEU A 51 12.09 0.84 -2.21
CA LEU A 51 11.34 0.58 -1.01
C LEU A 51 11.82 1.40 0.19
N LYS A 52 13.09 1.68 0.26
CA LYS A 52 13.65 2.37 1.42
C LYS A 52 13.22 3.82 1.53
N LYS A 53 12.86 4.44 0.43
CA LYS A 53 12.47 5.84 0.44
C LYS A 53 10.98 6.02 0.62
N ASN A 54 10.22 4.95 0.53
CA ASN A 54 8.78 5.04 0.63
C ASN A 54 8.28 4.25 1.82
N GLU A 55 7.45 4.89 2.60
CA GLU A 55 6.87 4.24 3.76
C GLU A 55 5.37 4.13 3.52
N ILE A 56 4.86 2.92 3.43
CA ILE A 56 3.44 2.72 3.20
C ILE A 56 2.68 2.96 4.49
N ILE A 57 1.75 3.88 4.46
CA ILE A 57 0.97 4.26 5.62
C ILE A 57 -0.30 3.44 5.71
N GLU A 58 -1.02 3.33 4.61
CA GLU A 58 -2.26 2.55 4.59
C GLU A 58 -2.63 2.14 3.18
N ILE A 59 -3.47 1.11 3.08
CA ILE A 59 -3.98 0.61 1.83
C ILE A 59 -5.49 0.57 1.94
N GLN A 60 -6.19 1.13 0.98
CA GLN A 60 -7.64 1.14 0.97
C GLN A 60 -8.14 0.57 -0.34
N GLU A 61 -9.02 -0.43 -0.29
CA GLU A 61 -9.64 -0.88 -1.52
C GLU A 61 -10.60 0.20 -2.00
N VAL A 62 -10.60 0.47 -3.30
CA VAL A 62 -11.49 1.48 -3.89
C VAL A 62 -12.13 0.91 -5.13
N ASP A 63 -13.22 1.52 -5.57
CA ASP A 63 -13.86 1.11 -6.80
C ASP A 63 -13.23 1.89 -7.96
N GLU A 64 -13.74 1.73 -9.16
CA GLU A 64 -13.17 2.38 -10.33
C GLU A 64 -13.29 3.91 -10.28
N ASN A 65 -14.15 4.43 -9.42
CA ASN A 65 -14.30 5.87 -9.23
C ASN A 65 -13.50 6.38 -8.04
N ASN A 66 -12.61 5.53 -7.48
CA ASN A 66 -11.80 5.86 -6.33
C ASN A 66 -12.58 6.05 -5.03
N GLU A 67 -13.79 5.46 -4.98
CA GLU A 67 -14.58 5.50 -3.76
C GLU A 67 -14.14 4.37 -2.84
N PRO A 68 -13.94 4.61 -1.56
CA PRO A 68 -13.45 3.58 -0.66
C PRO A 68 -14.44 2.45 -0.48
N ILE A 69 -13.93 1.24 -0.45
CA ILE A 69 -14.71 0.03 -0.24
C ILE A 69 -14.05 -0.73 0.91
N GLY A 70 -14.81 -1.07 1.92
CA GLY A 70 -14.29 -1.86 3.02
C GLY A 70 -13.38 -1.10 3.95
N GLU A 71 -12.62 -1.82 4.73
CA GLU A 71 -11.80 -1.23 5.76
C GLU A 71 -10.40 -0.88 5.28
N VAL A 72 -9.80 0.09 5.96
CA VAL A 72 -8.42 0.47 5.68
C VAL A 72 -7.50 -0.62 6.22
N ILE A 73 -6.51 -0.98 5.44
CA ILE A 73 -5.50 -1.97 5.83
C ILE A 73 -4.22 -1.20 6.16
N LYS A 74 -3.66 -1.46 7.32
CA LYS A 74 -2.43 -0.80 7.74
C LYS A 74 -1.30 -1.79 7.76
N PRO A 75 -0.42 -1.75 6.78
CA PRO A 75 0.69 -2.69 6.74
C PRO A 75 1.61 -2.58 7.94
N MET A 76 1.64 -1.42 8.55
CA MET A 76 2.46 -1.23 9.72
C MET A 76 2.07 -2.18 10.85
N ASP A 77 0.82 -2.51 10.96
CA ASP A 77 0.38 -3.40 12.01
C ASP A 77 1.02 -4.77 11.83
N SER A 78 1.11 -5.22 10.62
CA SER A 78 1.73 -6.51 10.33
C SER A 78 3.21 -6.48 10.60
N THR A 79 3.87 -5.42 10.20
CA THR A 79 5.29 -5.36 10.39
C THR A 79 5.64 -5.18 11.84
N SER A 80 4.85 -4.51 12.60
CA SER A 80 5.20 -4.31 13.97
C SER A 80 5.09 -5.62 14.75
N ILE A 81 4.30 -6.52 14.30
CA ILE A 81 4.21 -7.79 14.93
C ILE A 81 5.47 -8.56 14.77
N VAL A 82 6.04 -8.48 13.64
CA VAL A 82 7.22 -9.22 13.35
C VAL A 82 8.40 -8.76 14.11
N PRO A 83 8.70 -7.58 14.05
CA PRO A 83 9.94 -7.18 14.58
C PRO A 83 9.91 -7.22 16.02
N THR A 84 8.93 -6.99 16.47
CA THR A 84 8.98 -6.92 17.70
C THR A 84 9.41 -7.95 18.25
N GLY A 85 9.57 -8.61 17.45
CA GLY A 85 10.11 -9.52 17.95
C GLY A 85 10.51 -9.09 19.17
N ARG A 86 10.25 -8.49 19.36
CA ARG A 86 10.48 -8.25 20.35
C ARG A 86 10.09 -8.65 21.04
#